data_fd92fc784fbeaa7e4ec0ed75cf3507c6
#
_entry.id   fd92fc784fbeaa7e4ec0ed75cf3507c6
#
_cell.length_a   1.000
_cell.length_b   1.000
_cell.length_c   1.000
_cell.angle_alpha   90.00
_cell.angle_beta   90.00
_cell.angle_gamma   90.00
#
_symmetry.space_group_name_H-M   'P 1'
#
loop_
_entity.id
_entity.type
_entity.pdbx_description
1 polymer ?
#
loop_
_entity_poly.entity_id
_entity_poly.type
_entity_poly.pdbx_seq_one_letter_code
_entity_poly.pdbx_strand_id
1 'polypeptide(L)'
;MSVTLFVNGTLMQGLALHSNLDGAEFLGEAQTIPQYRIYSIDDIHPGMFELDHGEEGGVSVVGETYKMSNEIWAHVEANEPPHLYKGPVKLVNGNTMDGILFPRDLAENSAYRYIDISSFGDWRKYMAYKNNL
;
A
#
# COMPACT_ATOMS: atom_id res chain seq x y z
N MET A 1 2.67 23.72 -1.82
CA MET A 1 3.33 22.48 -1.32
C MET A 1 2.57 21.29 -1.84
N SER A 2 3.26 20.20 -2.12
CA SER A 2 2.62 18.98 -2.64
C SER A 2 3.17 17.76 -1.94
N VAL A 3 2.40 16.67 -2.02
CA VAL A 3 2.76 15.36 -1.50
C VAL A 3 2.83 14.39 -2.68
N THR A 4 3.89 13.59 -2.75
CA THR A 4 3.99 12.50 -3.71
C THR A 4 3.84 11.21 -2.93
N LEU A 5 2.89 10.35 -3.36
CA LEU A 5 2.47 9.20 -2.56
C LEU A 5 2.45 7.93 -3.41
N PHE A 6 3.04 6.86 -2.86
CA PHE A 6 2.90 5.50 -3.39
C PHE A 6 1.71 4.84 -2.70
N VAL A 7 0.76 4.34 -3.50
CA VAL A 7 -0.43 3.65 -2.97
C VAL A 7 -0.47 2.23 -3.54
N ASN A 8 -0.77 1.26 -2.67
CA ASN A 8 -0.74 -0.16 -3.02
C ASN A 8 -2.08 -0.87 -2.73
N GLY A 9 -3.12 -0.12 -2.45
CA GLY A 9 -4.41 -0.68 -2.04
C GLY A 9 -5.59 0.03 -2.66
N THR A 10 -6.59 0.27 -1.85
CA THR A 10 -7.92 0.74 -2.31
C THR A 10 -7.93 2.16 -2.87
N LEU A 11 -6.83 2.90 -2.73
CA LEU A 11 -6.68 4.21 -3.39
C LEU A 11 -6.32 4.07 -4.88
N MET A 12 -5.88 2.89 -5.34
CA MET A 12 -5.51 2.70 -6.74
C MET A 12 -6.72 2.87 -7.67
N GLN A 13 -6.45 3.15 -8.95
CA GLN A 13 -7.49 3.39 -9.96
C GLN A 13 -8.50 2.24 -10.00
N GLY A 14 -9.78 2.60 -10.04
CA GLY A 14 -10.89 1.63 -10.14
C GLY A 14 -11.25 0.95 -8.83
N LEU A 15 -10.61 1.28 -7.71
CA LEU A 15 -10.87 0.65 -6.43
C LEU A 15 -11.67 1.57 -5.49
N ALA A 16 -12.10 1.00 -4.35
CA ALA A 16 -13.13 1.58 -3.51
C ALA A 16 -12.86 3.02 -3.02
N LEU A 17 -11.60 3.34 -2.71
CA LEU A 17 -11.25 4.65 -2.14
C LEU A 17 -10.56 5.57 -3.14
N HIS A 18 -10.49 5.18 -4.42
CA HIS A 18 -9.78 5.98 -5.43
C HIS A 18 -10.33 7.41 -5.53
N SER A 19 -11.63 7.61 -5.33
CA SER A 19 -12.23 8.95 -5.38
C SER A 19 -11.65 9.91 -4.34
N ASN A 20 -11.03 9.41 -3.27
CA ASN A 20 -10.35 10.26 -2.30
C ASN A 20 -9.14 10.99 -2.91
N LEU A 21 -8.66 10.52 -4.07
CA LEU A 21 -7.56 11.13 -4.80
C LEU A 21 -8.02 12.10 -5.90
N ASP A 22 -9.29 12.49 -5.93
CA ASP A 22 -9.80 13.43 -6.93
C ASP A 22 -8.97 14.71 -6.92
N GLY A 23 -8.48 15.09 -8.11
CA GLY A 23 -7.60 16.24 -8.26
C GLY A 23 -6.10 15.92 -8.17
N ALA A 24 -5.74 14.71 -7.76
CA ALA A 24 -4.35 14.27 -7.74
C ALA A 24 -3.88 13.92 -9.16
N GLU A 25 -2.59 14.11 -9.41
CA GLU A 25 -1.97 13.77 -10.69
C GLU A 25 -1.43 12.33 -10.63
N PHE A 26 -1.85 11.47 -11.56
CA PHE A 26 -1.32 10.12 -11.68
C PHE A 26 0.08 10.19 -12.32
N LEU A 27 1.08 9.67 -11.63
CA LEU A 27 2.47 9.69 -12.11
C LEU A 27 2.89 8.37 -12.75
N GLY A 28 2.18 7.27 -12.52
CA GLY A 28 2.48 5.98 -13.10
C GLY A 28 2.48 4.86 -12.09
N GLU A 29 2.59 3.64 -12.61
CA GLU A 29 2.77 2.45 -11.77
C GLU A 29 4.20 2.40 -11.23
N ALA A 30 4.36 1.74 -10.09
CA ALA A 30 5.67 1.55 -9.47
C ALA A 30 5.69 0.27 -8.65
N GLN A 31 6.89 -0.16 -8.27
CA GLN A 31 7.08 -1.31 -7.40
C GLN A 31 8.10 -0.97 -6.33
N THR A 32 7.90 -1.53 -5.15
CA THR A 32 8.91 -1.43 -4.08
C THR A 32 10.10 -2.32 -4.39
N ILE A 33 11.25 -2.06 -3.74
CA ILE A 33 12.33 -3.04 -3.69
C ILE A 33 11.81 -4.32 -3.01
N PRO A 34 12.47 -5.49 -3.21
CA PRO A 34 11.98 -6.76 -2.64
C PRO A 34 12.30 -6.89 -1.14
N GLN A 35 11.80 -5.96 -0.34
CA GLN A 35 12.07 -5.91 1.10
C GLN A 35 10.79 -5.68 1.90
N TYR A 36 9.64 -5.98 1.31
CA TYR A 36 8.33 -5.73 1.92
C TYR A 36 7.52 -7.01 2.04
N ARG A 37 6.56 -6.99 2.98
CA ARG A 37 5.51 -8.01 3.09
C ARG A 37 4.18 -7.29 3.01
N ILE A 38 3.16 -7.98 2.50
CA ILE A 38 1.82 -7.42 2.36
C ILE A 38 0.79 -8.44 2.82
N TYR A 39 -0.15 -7.97 3.63
CA TYR A 39 -1.23 -8.78 4.20
C TYR A 39 -2.58 -8.25 3.76
N SER A 40 -3.57 -9.14 3.68
CA SER A 40 -4.96 -8.73 3.51
C SER A 40 -5.58 -8.47 4.89
N ILE A 41 -6.07 -7.27 5.09
CA ILE A 41 -6.71 -6.88 6.35
C ILE A 41 -8.22 -7.07 6.15
N ASP A 42 -8.69 -8.25 6.52
CA ASP A 42 -10.10 -8.66 6.41
C ASP A 42 -10.67 -8.57 4.99
N ASP A 43 -9.80 -8.62 3.97
CA ASP A 43 -10.17 -8.47 2.55
C ASP A 43 -10.83 -7.12 2.24
N ILE A 44 -10.63 -6.14 3.12
CA ILE A 44 -11.12 -4.77 2.93
C ILE A 44 -10.02 -3.89 2.31
N HIS A 45 -8.79 -4.02 2.80
CA HIS A 45 -7.63 -3.29 2.27
C HIS A 45 -6.35 -4.06 2.60
N PRO A 46 -5.24 -3.78 1.88
CA PRO A 46 -3.96 -4.40 2.25
C PRO A 46 -3.27 -3.64 3.38
N GLY A 47 -2.34 -4.33 4.03
CA GLY A 47 -1.41 -3.73 4.97
C GLY A 47 0.01 -4.16 4.60
N MET A 48 0.87 -3.19 4.31
CA MET A 48 2.24 -3.41 3.87
C MET A 48 3.21 -2.86 4.90
N PHE A 49 4.32 -3.60 5.14
CA PHE A 49 5.41 -3.11 5.99
C PHE A 49 6.75 -3.51 5.41
N GLU A 50 7.79 -2.78 5.79
CA GLU A 50 9.17 -3.07 5.38
C GLU A 50 9.81 -4.06 6.35
N LEU A 51 10.54 -5.06 5.81
CA LEU A 51 11.34 -5.97 6.62
C LEU A 51 12.62 -5.28 7.08
N ASP A 52 13.20 -5.77 8.17
CA ASP A 52 14.48 -5.30 8.65
C ASP A 52 15.60 -5.65 7.66
N HIS A 53 16.68 -4.86 7.65
CA HIS A 53 17.82 -5.09 6.78
C HIS A 53 18.38 -6.50 7.01
N GLY A 54 18.53 -7.27 5.93
CA GLY A 54 19.05 -8.63 5.99
C GLY A 54 18.01 -9.70 6.32
N GLU A 55 16.79 -9.31 6.62
CA GLU A 55 15.70 -10.26 6.88
C GLU A 55 15.23 -10.87 5.55
N GLU A 56 15.04 -12.20 5.54
CA GLU A 56 14.61 -12.93 4.35
C GLU A 56 13.09 -12.86 4.17
N GLY A 57 12.64 -13.15 2.93
CA GLY A 57 11.22 -13.26 2.62
C GLY A 57 10.59 -11.98 2.07
N GLY A 58 11.41 -10.97 1.78
CA GLY A 58 10.90 -9.74 1.19
C GLY A 58 10.45 -9.91 -0.26
N VAL A 59 9.40 -9.19 -0.64
CA VAL A 59 8.87 -9.15 -2.01
C VAL A 59 8.72 -7.72 -2.47
N SER A 60 8.71 -7.53 -3.80
CA SER A 60 8.34 -6.25 -4.39
C SER A 60 6.81 -6.15 -4.41
N VAL A 61 6.30 -5.00 -3.99
CA VAL A 61 4.85 -4.74 -3.98
C VAL A 61 4.52 -3.75 -5.09
N VAL A 62 3.53 -4.09 -5.90
CA VAL A 62 3.06 -3.25 -7.01
C VAL A 62 2.09 -2.21 -6.49
N GLY A 63 2.20 -1.00 -7.02
CA GLY A 63 1.29 0.10 -6.68
C GLY A 63 1.29 1.18 -7.74
N GLU A 64 0.74 2.32 -7.37
CA GLU A 64 0.62 3.50 -8.22
C GLU A 64 1.17 4.71 -7.49
N THR A 65 1.63 5.70 -8.24
CA THR A 65 2.16 6.92 -7.65
C THR A 65 1.36 8.13 -8.09
N TYR A 66 1.15 9.04 -7.15
CA TYR A 66 0.33 10.24 -7.33
C TYR A 66 0.99 11.44 -6.71
N LYS A 67 0.80 12.60 -7.34
CA LYS A 67 1.19 13.90 -6.79
C LYS A 67 -0.08 14.67 -6.46
N MET A 68 -0.13 15.26 -5.27
CA MET A 68 -1.34 15.92 -4.79
C MET A 68 -1.02 17.13 -3.92
N SER A 69 -2.00 18.00 -3.76
CA SER A 69 -1.91 19.12 -2.81
C SER A 69 -1.98 18.62 -1.37
N ASN A 70 -1.58 19.48 -0.44
CA ASN A 70 -1.72 19.17 0.99
C ASN A 70 -3.19 18.98 1.38
N GLU A 71 -4.12 19.69 0.75
CA GLU A 71 -5.55 19.54 1.01
C GLU A 71 -6.05 18.17 0.60
N ILE A 72 -5.63 17.66 -0.56
CA ILE A 72 -6.01 16.31 -1.01
C ILE A 72 -5.43 15.28 -0.05
N TRP A 73 -4.16 15.42 0.35
CA TRP A 73 -3.56 14.50 1.31
C TRP A 73 -4.32 14.51 2.64
N ALA A 74 -4.71 15.68 3.14
CA ALA A 74 -5.48 15.77 4.38
C ALA A 74 -6.82 15.01 4.26
N HIS A 75 -7.47 15.10 3.10
CA HIS A 75 -8.71 14.36 2.86
C HIS A 75 -8.45 12.85 2.82
N VAL A 76 -7.38 12.41 2.13
CA VAL A 76 -6.99 11.00 2.08
C VAL A 76 -6.73 10.48 3.50
N GLU A 77 -5.92 11.21 4.27
CA GLU A 77 -5.55 10.81 5.62
C GLU A 77 -6.78 10.68 6.53
N ALA A 78 -7.72 11.63 6.42
CA ALA A 78 -8.94 11.64 7.24
C ALA A 78 -9.87 10.46 6.92
N ASN A 79 -9.75 9.87 5.73
CA ASN A 79 -10.63 8.78 5.27
C ASN A 79 -9.92 7.43 5.19
N GLU A 80 -8.67 7.35 5.67
CA GLU A 80 -7.95 6.08 5.66
C GLU A 80 -8.52 5.10 6.70
N PRO A 81 -8.51 3.80 6.36
CA PRO A 81 -8.82 2.75 7.34
C PRO A 81 -7.93 2.84 8.57
N PRO A 82 -8.38 2.29 9.71
CA PRO A 82 -7.60 2.34 10.95
C PRO A 82 -6.20 1.74 10.81
N HIS A 83 -5.26 2.30 11.55
CA HIS A 83 -3.87 1.85 11.69
C HIS A 83 -2.97 2.12 10.49
N LEU A 84 -3.50 2.54 9.35
CA LEU A 84 -2.67 2.94 8.21
C LEU A 84 -1.99 4.27 8.52
N TYR A 85 -0.75 4.39 8.07
CA TYR A 85 0.03 5.62 8.30
C TYR A 85 0.96 5.90 7.12
N LYS A 86 1.33 7.17 6.96
CA LYS A 86 2.26 7.61 5.93
C LYS A 86 3.69 7.38 6.40
N GLY A 87 4.50 6.76 5.56
CA GLY A 87 5.92 6.55 5.85
C GLY A 87 6.72 6.33 4.58
N PRO A 88 8.07 6.33 4.68
CA PRO A 88 8.93 6.20 3.51
C PRO A 88 8.83 4.80 2.90
N VAL A 89 8.75 4.75 1.57
CA VAL A 89 8.74 3.51 0.79
C VAL A 89 9.84 3.59 -0.26
N LYS A 90 10.66 2.55 -0.33
CA LYS A 90 11.79 2.46 -1.27
C LYS A 90 11.33 1.74 -2.53
N LEU A 91 11.53 2.39 -3.68
CA LEU A 91 11.09 1.87 -4.98
C LEU A 91 12.26 1.28 -5.77
N VAL A 92 11.95 0.38 -6.70
CA VAL A 92 12.96 -0.29 -7.53
C VAL A 92 13.76 0.67 -8.41
N ASN A 93 13.21 1.86 -8.71
CA ASN A 93 13.90 2.87 -9.51
C ASN A 93 14.97 3.65 -8.72
N GLY A 94 15.17 3.31 -7.45
CA GLY A 94 16.14 3.99 -6.59
C GLY A 94 15.55 5.15 -5.79
N ASN A 95 14.33 5.56 -6.07
CA ASN A 95 13.68 6.65 -5.35
C ASN A 95 13.03 6.15 -4.06
N THR A 96 12.95 7.05 -3.09
CA THR A 96 12.15 6.84 -1.88
C THR A 96 11.04 7.88 -1.90
N MET A 97 9.81 7.46 -1.66
CA MET A 97 8.70 8.41 -1.53
C MET A 97 7.79 7.97 -0.40
N ASP A 98 6.94 8.87 0.06
CA ASP A 98 5.95 8.50 1.07
C ASP A 98 4.96 7.49 0.50
N GLY A 99 4.58 6.54 1.33
CA GLY A 99 3.56 5.55 0.99
C GLY A 99 2.67 5.27 2.17
N ILE A 100 1.71 4.39 1.98
CA ILE A 100 0.77 3.99 3.04
C ILE A 100 1.24 2.66 3.60
N LEU A 101 1.55 2.66 4.89
CA LEU A 101 2.09 1.50 5.60
C LEU A 101 1.13 1.03 6.70
N PHE A 102 1.35 -0.20 7.16
CA PHE A 102 0.56 -0.82 8.22
C PHE A 102 1.52 -1.37 9.29
N PRO A 103 1.18 -1.26 10.61
CA PRO A 103 2.08 -1.76 11.64
C PRO A 103 2.32 -3.26 11.52
N ARG A 104 3.59 -3.65 11.50
CA ARG A 104 3.99 -5.06 11.39
C ARG A 104 3.41 -5.90 12.52
N ASP A 105 3.43 -5.38 13.74
CA ASP A 105 2.94 -6.10 14.91
C ASP A 105 1.48 -6.50 14.76
N LEU A 106 0.66 -5.63 14.15
CA LEU A 106 -0.75 -5.94 13.91
C LEU A 106 -0.91 -6.93 12.77
N ALA A 107 -0.16 -6.76 11.68
CA ALA A 107 -0.24 -7.66 10.52
C ALA A 107 0.10 -9.09 10.90
N GLU A 108 1.11 -9.28 11.73
CA GLU A 108 1.60 -10.60 12.14
C GLU A 108 0.91 -11.16 13.39
N ASN A 109 0.00 -10.40 14.00
CA ASN A 109 -0.66 -10.83 15.23
C ASN A 109 -1.63 -11.97 14.95
N SER A 110 -1.36 -13.15 15.52
CA SER A 110 -2.15 -14.36 15.28
C SER A 110 -3.61 -14.23 15.73
N ALA A 111 -3.92 -13.31 16.65
CA ALA A 111 -5.29 -13.09 17.12
C ALA A 111 -6.20 -12.54 16.03
N TYR A 112 -5.66 -11.78 15.08
CA TYR A 112 -6.45 -11.16 14.00
C TYR A 112 -6.58 -12.06 12.77
N ARG A 113 -5.68 -13.01 12.58
CA ARG A 113 -5.70 -13.97 11.47
C ARG A 113 -5.70 -13.32 10.09
N TYR A 114 -4.99 -12.21 9.94
CA TYR A 114 -4.83 -11.56 8.64
C TYR A 114 -4.07 -12.49 7.69
N ILE A 115 -4.45 -12.47 6.42
CA ILE A 115 -3.88 -13.37 5.41
C ILE A 115 -2.64 -12.75 4.78
N ASP A 116 -1.52 -13.47 4.82
CA ASP A 116 -0.29 -13.06 4.12
C ASP A 116 -0.49 -13.27 2.63
N ILE A 117 -0.48 -12.17 1.87
CA ILE A 117 -0.67 -12.19 0.42
C ILE A 117 0.61 -11.77 -0.32
N SER A 118 1.76 -11.88 0.35
CA SER A 118 3.05 -11.46 -0.22
C SER A 118 3.40 -12.23 -1.48
N SER A 119 2.95 -13.48 -1.63
CA SER A 119 3.18 -14.25 -2.86
C SER A 119 2.53 -13.62 -4.08
N PHE A 120 1.49 -12.82 -3.91
CA PHE A 120 0.88 -12.05 -5.00
C PHE A 120 1.66 -10.76 -5.26
N GLY A 121 2.14 -10.10 -4.21
CA GLY A 121 2.84 -8.81 -4.32
C GLY A 121 1.98 -7.69 -4.90
N ASP A 122 0.67 -7.85 -4.93
CA ASP A 122 -0.24 -6.95 -5.63
C ASP A 122 -1.66 -7.18 -5.12
N TRP A 123 -2.27 -6.15 -4.58
CA TRP A 123 -3.63 -6.23 -4.04
C TRP A 123 -4.66 -6.64 -5.10
N ARG A 124 -4.52 -6.09 -6.33
CA ARG A 124 -5.45 -6.44 -7.41
C ARG A 124 -5.36 -7.91 -7.78
N LYS A 125 -4.15 -8.46 -7.84
CA LYS A 125 -3.95 -9.89 -8.16
C LYS A 125 -4.58 -10.78 -7.11
N TYR A 126 -4.41 -10.44 -5.84
CA TYR A 126 -5.02 -11.20 -4.75
C TYR A 126 -6.54 -11.15 -4.84
N MET A 127 -7.11 -9.96 -5.04
CA MET A 127 -8.57 -9.81 -5.12
C MET A 127 -9.14 -10.53 -6.33
N ALA A 128 -8.45 -10.52 -7.47
CA ALA A 128 -8.86 -11.27 -8.66
C ALA A 128 -8.85 -12.77 -8.39
N TYR A 129 -7.81 -13.29 -7.74
CA TYR A 129 -7.73 -14.69 -7.34
C TYR A 129 -8.91 -15.06 -6.42
N LYS A 130 -9.13 -14.26 -5.40
CA LYS A 130 -10.19 -14.50 -4.42
C LYS A 130 -11.58 -14.51 -5.07
N ASN A 131 -11.83 -13.58 -5.98
CA ASN A 131 -13.15 -13.45 -6.64
C ASN A 131 -13.43 -14.55 -7.66
N ASN A 132 -12.40 -15.32 -8.05
CA ASN A 132 -12.54 -16.43 -8.99
C ASN A 132 -12.61 -17.80 -8.30
N LEU A 133 -12.67 -17.83 -6.98
CA LEU A 133 -12.81 -19.08 -6.23
C LEU A 133 -14.24 -19.61 -6.24
#